data_25f37984c29060695239ed47d4b32eb5
#
_entry.id   25f37984c29060695239ed47d4b32eb5
#
_cell.length_a   1.000
_cell.length_b   1.000
_cell.length_c   1.000
_cell.angle_alpha   90.00
_cell.angle_beta   90.00
_cell.angle_gamma   90.00
#
_symmetry.space_group_name_H-M   'P 1'
#
loop_
_entity.id
_entity.type
_entity.pdbx_description
1 polymer ?
#
loop_
_entity_poly.entity_id
_entity_poly.type
_entity_poly.pdbx_seq_one_letter_code
_entity_poly.pdbx_strand_id
1 'polypeptide(L)'
;LRLSAYLSEKLDAGSLDVLETIEMPLVPVLATMELTGITVNREILGRLTSSLGQTAADVAQRAFTEIGREINLGSPKQLQEVLFDQLGMPKTRSNKTGFSTDAASLADLQELNPHPFLDLLLQHRDATKLMQIIASIDKAVDSGGRVHTTYEQAGSSTGRIASNDPNLQNVPVKTEIGREIRSAFEAGEGFETLLTADYSQIEMRIMAHLSGDEGLISAFNEGEDLHRFVGARIFGVAPADVTPTMRTKVKAMSYGLAYGLSAFGLSKQLRIETSEAKELMADYFARFGAVREYLRNVVEQAKVDGYTTTIFGRRRPFGDLSSSNRVLRENAARQALNSPIQGTAADILKRAMIEIDRDMRGMSSRMLLQVHDELVFEVAPGELDDLSSIVRTRMAGAAELRVPLDVQIGTGPNWDAAAH
;
A
#
# COMPACT_ATOMS: atom_id res chain seq x y z
N LEU A 1 21.93 -6.73 27.27
CA LEU A 1 23.16 -5.92 27.12
C LEU A 1 24.27 -6.67 26.33
N ARG A 2 24.69 -7.89 26.71
CA ARG A 2 25.75 -8.62 25.98
C ARG A 2 25.38 -9.02 24.57
N LEU A 3 24.12 -9.48 24.36
CA LEU A 3 23.62 -9.83 23.03
C LEU A 3 23.48 -8.60 22.12
N SER A 4 23.02 -7.48 22.65
CA SER A 4 22.92 -6.21 21.90
C SER A 4 24.29 -5.76 21.40
N ALA A 5 25.29 -5.70 22.26
CA ALA A 5 26.68 -5.35 21.87
C ALA A 5 27.21 -6.28 20.79
N TYR A 6 27.05 -7.61 20.99
CA TYR A 6 27.49 -8.59 20.00
C TYR A 6 26.80 -8.43 18.65
N LEU A 7 25.50 -8.18 18.64
CA LEU A 7 24.75 -7.98 17.40
C LEU A 7 25.15 -6.68 16.69
N SER A 8 25.34 -5.59 17.44
CA SER A 8 25.80 -4.31 16.87
C SER A 8 27.16 -4.43 16.18
N GLU A 9 28.09 -5.23 16.74
CA GLU A 9 29.39 -5.50 16.10
C GLU A 9 29.29 -6.29 14.79
N LYS A 10 28.13 -6.94 14.50
CA LYS A 10 27.89 -7.69 13.27
C LYS A 10 27.25 -6.86 12.18
N LEU A 11 26.71 -5.70 12.53
CA LEU A 11 26.11 -4.79 11.55
C LEU A 11 27.22 -4.02 10.81
N ASP A 12 26.99 -3.80 9.52
CA ASP A 12 27.78 -2.82 8.78
C ASP A 12 27.41 -1.40 9.21
N ALA A 13 28.26 -0.43 8.86
CA ALA A 13 28.07 0.97 9.30
C ALA A 13 26.71 1.56 8.88
N GLY A 14 26.22 1.27 7.67
CA GLY A 14 24.92 1.77 7.21
C GLY A 14 23.75 1.15 7.97
N SER A 15 23.81 -0.16 8.23
CA SER A 15 22.76 -0.84 9.02
C SER A 15 22.78 -0.40 10.49
N LEU A 16 23.96 -0.12 11.04
CA LEU A 16 24.10 0.41 12.40
C LEU A 16 23.51 1.84 12.49
N ASP A 17 23.81 2.70 11.52
CA ASP A 17 23.27 4.05 11.46
C ASP A 17 21.74 4.03 11.38
N VAL A 18 21.15 3.17 10.53
CA VAL A 18 19.69 2.98 10.48
C VAL A 18 19.11 2.53 11.82
N LEU A 19 19.79 1.60 12.50
CA LEU A 19 19.36 1.12 13.82
C LEU A 19 19.34 2.27 14.83
N GLU A 20 20.41 3.07 14.91
CA GLU A 20 20.59 4.11 15.92
C GLU A 20 19.79 5.38 15.63
N THR A 21 19.64 5.76 14.33
CA THR A 21 19.02 7.03 13.95
C THR A 21 17.55 6.90 13.54
N ILE A 22 17.09 5.71 13.20
CA ILE A 22 15.70 5.48 12.74
C ILE A 22 15.00 4.47 13.66
N GLU A 23 15.48 3.22 13.74
CA GLU A 23 14.70 2.16 14.38
C GLU A 23 14.56 2.34 15.89
N MET A 24 15.65 2.61 16.59
CA MET A 24 15.62 2.79 18.04
C MET A 24 14.85 4.05 18.47
N PRO A 25 15.03 5.23 17.84
CA PRO A 25 14.25 6.42 18.16
C PRO A 25 12.75 6.28 17.85
N LEU A 26 12.38 5.44 16.90
CA LEU A 26 10.97 5.20 16.54
C LEU A 26 10.22 4.37 17.58
N VAL A 27 10.90 3.51 18.35
CA VAL A 27 10.25 2.64 19.36
C VAL A 27 9.32 3.39 20.31
N PRO A 28 9.76 4.47 20.99
CA PRO A 28 8.87 5.20 21.89
C PRO A 28 7.71 5.89 21.15
N VAL A 29 7.89 6.32 19.91
CA VAL A 29 6.83 6.93 19.10
C VAL A 29 5.71 5.91 18.85
N LEU A 30 6.06 4.73 18.35
CA LEU A 30 5.09 3.65 18.11
C LEU A 30 4.42 3.19 19.42
N ALA A 31 5.18 3.04 20.49
CA ALA A 31 4.61 2.68 21.80
C ALA A 31 3.58 3.71 22.29
N THR A 32 3.83 5.01 22.08
CA THR A 32 2.86 6.06 22.40
C THR A 32 1.62 5.96 21.54
N MET A 33 1.77 5.73 20.23
CA MET A 33 0.64 5.53 19.31
C MET A 33 -0.21 4.31 19.68
N GLU A 34 0.42 3.18 20.00
CA GLU A 34 -0.25 1.96 20.47
C GLU A 34 -1.04 2.20 21.76
N LEU A 35 -0.43 2.87 22.76
CA LEU A 35 -1.08 3.20 24.02
C LEU A 35 -2.23 4.19 23.86
N THR A 36 -2.10 5.12 22.92
CA THR A 36 -3.12 6.13 22.65
C THR A 36 -4.32 5.52 21.91
N GLY A 37 -4.08 4.72 20.87
CA GLY A 37 -5.13 4.18 20.00
C GLY A 37 -5.94 5.26 19.29
N ILE A 38 -7.02 4.87 18.62
CA ILE A 38 -7.95 5.77 17.91
C ILE A 38 -9.39 5.49 18.32
N THR A 39 -10.20 6.53 18.49
CA THR A 39 -11.62 6.41 18.84
C THR A 39 -12.42 5.81 17.69
N VAL A 40 -13.36 4.91 18.01
CA VAL A 40 -14.18 4.22 17.03
C VAL A 40 -15.66 4.32 17.40
N ASN A 41 -16.46 4.77 16.46
CA ASN A 41 -17.92 4.79 16.55
C ASN A 41 -18.49 3.41 16.23
N ARG A 42 -18.82 2.64 17.27
CA ARG A 42 -19.35 1.26 17.16
C ARG A 42 -20.74 1.20 16.52
N GLU A 43 -21.53 2.27 16.55
CA GLU A 43 -22.85 2.30 15.91
C GLU A 43 -22.70 2.23 14.39
N ILE A 44 -21.72 2.95 13.83
CA ILE A 44 -21.39 2.87 12.40
C ILE A 44 -20.95 1.46 12.04
N LEU A 45 -20.02 0.86 12.79
CA LEU A 45 -19.58 -0.52 12.55
C LEU A 45 -20.72 -1.53 12.63
N GLY A 46 -21.64 -1.38 13.59
CA GLY A 46 -22.82 -2.24 13.75
C GLY A 46 -23.78 -2.15 12.57
N ARG A 47 -24.05 -0.94 12.06
CA ARG A 47 -24.88 -0.72 10.86
C ARG A 47 -24.24 -1.37 9.63
N LEU A 48 -22.95 -1.17 9.43
CA LEU A 48 -22.20 -1.76 8.31
C LEU A 48 -22.20 -3.29 8.37
N THR A 49 -21.97 -3.87 9.55
CA THR A 49 -22.03 -5.32 9.74
C THR A 49 -23.40 -5.88 9.36
N SER A 50 -24.48 -5.22 9.77
CA SER A 50 -25.85 -5.64 9.47
C SER A 50 -26.14 -5.56 7.96
N SER A 51 -25.79 -4.45 7.31
CA SER A 51 -25.97 -4.25 5.87
C SER A 51 -25.17 -5.25 5.04
N LEU A 52 -23.88 -5.45 5.37
CA LEU A 52 -23.03 -6.41 4.67
C LEU A 52 -23.50 -7.86 4.90
N GLY A 53 -23.97 -8.18 6.10
CA GLY A 53 -24.55 -9.48 6.40
C GLY A 53 -25.78 -9.81 5.56
N GLN A 54 -26.67 -8.84 5.39
CA GLN A 54 -27.83 -8.97 4.49
C GLN A 54 -27.38 -9.15 3.03
N THR A 55 -26.47 -8.33 2.57
CA THR A 55 -25.92 -8.43 1.21
C THR A 55 -25.27 -9.78 0.96
N ALA A 56 -24.45 -10.27 1.89
CA ALA A 56 -23.81 -11.58 1.79
C ALA A 56 -24.83 -12.73 1.73
N ALA A 57 -25.91 -12.66 2.54
CA ALA A 57 -26.96 -13.67 2.54
C ALA A 57 -27.76 -13.66 1.22
N ASP A 58 -28.15 -12.49 0.73
CA ASP A 58 -28.91 -12.36 -0.52
C ASP A 58 -28.08 -12.84 -1.72
N VAL A 59 -26.80 -12.48 -1.76
CA VAL A 59 -25.86 -12.90 -2.82
C VAL A 59 -25.61 -14.40 -2.76
N ALA A 60 -25.47 -14.99 -1.57
CA ALA A 60 -25.32 -16.43 -1.40
C ALA A 60 -26.55 -17.18 -1.91
N GLN A 61 -27.75 -16.73 -1.55
CA GLN A 61 -29.02 -17.35 -2.01
C GLN A 61 -29.14 -17.32 -3.54
N ARG A 62 -28.76 -16.19 -4.16
CA ARG A 62 -28.74 -16.08 -5.63
C ARG A 62 -27.69 -17.02 -6.24
N ALA A 63 -26.50 -17.11 -5.64
CA ALA A 63 -25.46 -18.03 -6.09
C ALA A 63 -25.91 -19.49 -6.01
N PHE A 64 -26.63 -19.89 -4.95
CA PHE A 64 -27.18 -21.24 -4.82
C PHE A 64 -28.26 -21.52 -5.87
N THR A 65 -29.08 -20.53 -6.19
CA THR A 65 -30.07 -20.65 -7.26
C THR A 65 -29.42 -20.91 -8.64
N GLU A 66 -28.31 -20.20 -8.94
CA GLU A 66 -27.55 -20.39 -10.18
C GLU A 66 -26.96 -21.80 -10.36
N ILE A 67 -26.57 -22.43 -9.27
CA ILE A 67 -25.95 -23.78 -9.32
C ILE A 67 -26.91 -24.89 -8.91
N GLY A 68 -28.14 -24.55 -8.48
CA GLY A 68 -29.19 -25.49 -8.10
C GLY A 68 -28.96 -26.22 -6.78
N ARG A 69 -28.00 -25.81 -5.96
CA ARG A 69 -27.70 -26.41 -4.63
C ARG A 69 -27.02 -25.42 -3.69
N GLU A 70 -27.14 -25.67 -2.40
CA GLU A 70 -26.39 -24.96 -1.38
C GLU A 70 -24.98 -25.56 -1.21
N ILE A 71 -23.97 -24.71 -1.03
CA ILE A 71 -22.58 -25.06 -0.78
C ILE A 71 -21.95 -24.07 0.21
N ASN A 72 -20.83 -24.45 0.79
CA ASN A 72 -20.00 -23.49 1.50
C ASN A 72 -19.15 -22.68 0.48
N LEU A 73 -19.55 -21.42 0.20
CA LEU A 73 -18.86 -20.51 -0.72
C LEU A 73 -17.42 -20.14 -0.26
N GLY A 74 -17.06 -20.43 1.00
CA GLY A 74 -15.70 -20.34 1.52
C GLY A 74 -14.86 -21.62 1.35
N SER A 75 -15.45 -22.74 0.89
CA SER A 75 -14.75 -24.01 0.77
C SER A 75 -14.07 -24.18 -0.62
N PRO A 76 -12.73 -24.15 -0.71
CA PRO A 76 -12.04 -24.36 -2.00
C PRO A 76 -12.42 -25.68 -2.68
N LYS A 77 -12.63 -26.74 -1.91
CA LYS A 77 -12.99 -28.06 -2.43
C LYS A 77 -14.36 -28.05 -3.11
N GLN A 78 -15.39 -27.50 -2.44
CA GLN A 78 -16.74 -27.43 -2.99
C GLN A 78 -16.82 -26.49 -4.19
N LEU A 79 -16.04 -25.40 -4.16
CA LEU A 79 -15.95 -24.48 -5.30
C LEU A 79 -15.30 -25.15 -6.52
N GLN A 80 -14.27 -25.98 -6.35
CA GLN A 80 -13.67 -26.72 -7.45
C GLN A 80 -14.67 -27.68 -8.10
N GLU A 81 -15.46 -28.41 -7.32
CA GLU A 81 -16.52 -29.28 -7.81
C GLU A 81 -17.57 -28.49 -8.63
N VAL A 82 -17.99 -27.33 -8.15
CA VAL A 82 -18.94 -26.49 -8.89
C VAL A 82 -18.34 -25.92 -10.16
N LEU A 83 -17.18 -25.28 -10.06
CA LEU A 83 -16.59 -24.56 -11.18
C LEU A 83 -16.13 -25.49 -12.31
N PHE A 84 -15.44 -26.58 -11.94
CA PHE A 84 -14.74 -27.41 -12.93
C PHE A 84 -15.52 -28.67 -13.32
N ASP A 85 -16.29 -29.26 -12.41
CA ASP A 85 -17.02 -30.49 -12.68
C ASP A 85 -18.48 -30.22 -13.06
N GLN A 86 -19.18 -29.30 -12.37
CA GLN A 86 -20.59 -29.01 -12.64
C GLN A 86 -20.76 -27.98 -13.77
N LEU A 87 -20.02 -26.84 -13.73
CA LEU A 87 -20.12 -25.78 -14.73
C LEU A 87 -19.15 -25.94 -15.90
N GLY A 88 -18.24 -26.94 -15.85
CA GLY A 88 -17.31 -27.25 -16.93
C GLY A 88 -16.34 -26.12 -17.28
N MET A 89 -16.05 -25.23 -16.34
CA MET A 89 -15.17 -24.09 -16.58
C MET A 89 -13.70 -24.49 -16.81
N PRO A 90 -12.91 -23.68 -17.51
CA PRO A 90 -11.48 -23.90 -17.64
C PRO A 90 -10.81 -23.97 -16.26
N LYS A 91 -9.89 -24.90 -16.10
CA LYS A 91 -9.15 -25.08 -14.85
C LYS A 91 -8.20 -23.90 -14.61
N THR A 92 -8.23 -23.36 -13.40
CA THR A 92 -7.33 -22.31 -12.94
C THR A 92 -5.92 -22.85 -12.65
N ARG A 93 -5.03 -21.98 -12.20
CA ARG A 93 -3.68 -22.35 -11.77
C ARG A 93 -3.71 -23.50 -10.76
N SER A 94 -2.93 -24.56 -11.02
CA SER A 94 -2.76 -25.68 -10.08
C SER A 94 -1.92 -25.28 -8.87
N ASN A 95 -2.28 -25.78 -7.70
CA ASN A 95 -1.53 -25.68 -6.45
C ASN A 95 -1.45 -27.08 -5.77
N LYS A 96 -0.87 -27.16 -4.57
CA LYS A 96 -0.69 -28.44 -3.86
C LYS A 96 -2.01 -29.16 -3.49
N THR A 97 -3.12 -28.46 -3.43
CA THR A 97 -4.44 -28.96 -2.98
C THR A 97 -5.49 -28.99 -4.10
N GLY A 98 -5.07 -28.75 -5.36
CA GLY A 98 -5.95 -28.76 -6.54
C GLY A 98 -5.81 -27.49 -7.37
N PHE A 99 -6.92 -26.95 -7.86
CA PHE A 99 -6.93 -25.70 -8.65
C PHE A 99 -7.25 -24.50 -7.77
N SER A 100 -6.55 -23.38 -8.00
CA SER A 100 -6.74 -22.17 -7.20
C SER A 100 -8.16 -21.63 -7.36
N THR A 101 -8.75 -21.28 -6.22
CA THR A 101 -10.02 -20.54 -6.14
C THR A 101 -9.80 -19.19 -5.42
N ASP A 102 -8.58 -18.63 -5.44
CA ASP A 102 -8.32 -17.30 -4.91
C ASP A 102 -9.00 -16.20 -5.77
N ALA A 103 -9.15 -15.01 -5.22
CA ALA A 103 -9.87 -13.91 -5.86
C ALA A 103 -9.30 -13.57 -7.23
N ALA A 104 -7.96 -13.59 -7.39
CA ALA A 104 -7.31 -13.29 -8.67
C ALA A 104 -7.61 -14.36 -9.72
N SER A 105 -7.49 -15.66 -9.33
CA SER A 105 -7.81 -16.78 -10.24
C SER A 105 -9.28 -16.79 -10.65
N LEU A 106 -10.19 -16.42 -9.74
CA LEU A 106 -11.63 -16.32 -10.05
C LEU A 106 -11.95 -15.11 -10.93
N ALA A 107 -11.28 -13.99 -10.73
CA ALA A 107 -11.42 -12.82 -11.60
C ALA A 107 -10.88 -13.11 -13.02
N ASP A 108 -9.71 -13.76 -13.14
CA ASP A 108 -9.19 -14.24 -14.41
C ASP A 108 -10.19 -15.22 -15.10
N LEU A 109 -10.80 -16.10 -14.32
CA LEU A 109 -11.79 -17.07 -14.83
C LEU A 109 -13.07 -16.37 -15.31
N GLN A 110 -13.53 -15.33 -14.59
CA GLN A 110 -14.67 -14.52 -15.00
C GLN A 110 -14.42 -13.75 -16.30
N GLU A 111 -13.20 -13.27 -16.52
CA GLU A 111 -12.82 -12.64 -17.80
C GLU A 111 -12.80 -13.64 -18.96
N LEU A 112 -12.29 -14.85 -18.71
CA LEU A 112 -12.15 -15.90 -19.74
C LEU A 112 -13.47 -16.61 -20.05
N ASN A 113 -14.30 -16.81 -19.04
CA ASN A 113 -15.55 -17.58 -19.13
C ASN A 113 -16.61 -16.94 -18.21
N PRO A 114 -17.18 -15.78 -18.61
CA PRO A 114 -18.16 -15.05 -17.80
C PRO A 114 -19.34 -15.93 -17.36
N HIS A 115 -19.63 -15.92 -16.06
CA HIS A 115 -20.76 -16.68 -15.51
C HIS A 115 -21.35 -15.97 -14.30
N PRO A 116 -22.71 -15.87 -14.16
CA PRO A 116 -23.35 -15.19 -13.05
C PRO A 116 -22.92 -15.70 -11.67
N PHE A 117 -22.67 -16.99 -11.53
CA PHE A 117 -22.17 -17.59 -10.27
C PHE A 117 -20.82 -17.01 -9.84
N LEU A 118 -19.89 -16.73 -10.78
CA LEU A 118 -18.58 -16.16 -10.44
C LEU A 118 -18.71 -14.72 -9.93
N ASP A 119 -19.57 -13.90 -10.54
CA ASP A 119 -19.85 -12.54 -10.07
C ASP A 119 -20.43 -12.56 -8.66
N LEU A 120 -21.41 -13.44 -8.40
CA LEU A 120 -22.03 -13.59 -7.09
C LEU A 120 -21.02 -14.13 -6.05
N LEU A 121 -20.18 -15.06 -6.43
CA LEU A 121 -19.12 -15.59 -5.56
C LEU A 121 -18.10 -14.51 -5.17
N LEU A 122 -17.68 -13.68 -6.11
CA LEU A 122 -16.76 -12.56 -5.85
C LEU A 122 -17.41 -11.52 -4.94
N GLN A 123 -18.67 -11.13 -5.20
CA GLN A 123 -19.43 -10.21 -4.33
C GLN A 123 -19.59 -10.75 -2.91
N HIS A 124 -19.93 -12.02 -2.76
CA HIS A 124 -20.05 -12.66 -1.46
C HIS A 124 -18.72 -12.63 -0.69
N ARG A 125 -17.60 -12.91 -1.36
CA ARG A 125 -16.27 -12.88 -0.75
C ARG A 125 -15.86 -11.49 -0.32
N ASP A 126 -16.15 -10.49 -1.13
CA ASP A 126 -15.86 -9.09 -0.79
C ASP A 126 -16.66 -8.66 0.44
N ALA A 127 -17.96 -8.93 0.49
CA ALA A 127 -18.78 -8.65 1.65
C ALA A 127 -18.28 -9.38 2.91
N THR A 128 -17.96 -10.68 2.80
CA THR A 128 -17.45 -11.49 3.92
C THR A 128 -16.10 -10.97 4.43
N LYS A 129 -15.20 -10.58 3.53
CA LYS A 129 -13.89 -9.99 3.88
C LYS A 129 -14.06 -8.68 4.64
N LEU A 130 -14.95 -7.81 4.18
CA LEU A 130 -15.24 -6.54 4.85
C LEU A 130 -15.84 -6.76 6.24
N MET A 131 -16.77 -7.70 6.38
CA MET A 131 -17.32 -8.09 7.68
C MET A 131 -16.23 -8.60 8.64
N GLN A 132 -15.26 -9.37 8.14
CA GLN A 132 -14.13 -9.86 8.97
C GLN A 132 -13.24 -8.69 9.43
N ILE A 133 -12.98 -7.70 8.57
CA ILE A 133 -12.24 -6.48 8.94
C ILE A 133 -13.00 -5.73 10.04
N ILE A 134 -14.30 -5.46 9.85
CA ILE A 134 -15.13 -4.77 10.83
C ILE A 134 -15.17 -5.53 12.14
N ALA A 135 -15.38 -6.83 12.11
CA ALA A 135 -15.41 -7.67 13.31
C ALA A 135 -14.08 -7.67 14.07
N SER A 136 -12.95 -7.64 13.35
CA SER A 136 -11.63 -7.55 13.99
C SER A 136 -11.43 -6.20 14.69
N ILE A 137 -11.91 -5.11 14.09
CA ILE A 137 -11.88 -3.77 14.67
C ILE A 137 -12.81 -3.70 15.90
N ASP A 138 -14.08 -4.09 15.76
CA ASP A 138 -15.08 -4.03 16.85
C ASP A 138 -14.66 -4.85 18.07
N LYS A 139 -14.08 -6.02 17.84
CA LYS A 139 -13.53 -6.87 18.91
C LYS A 139 -12.38 -6.22 19.67
N ALA A 140 -11.60 -5.38 19.01
CA ALA A 140 -10.42 -4.73 19.57
C ALA A 140 -10.75 -3.39 20.27
N VAL A 141 -12.01 -2.92 20.24
CA VAL A 141 -12.43 -1.70 20.93
C VAL A 141 -12.39 -1.93 22.43
N ASP A 142 -11.65 -1.11 23.14
CA ASP A 142 -11.54 -1.14 24.60
C ASP A 142 -12.75 -0.50 25.32
N SER A 143 -12.71 -0.44 26.65
CA SER A 143 -13.77 0.19 27.46
C SER A 143 -13.87 1.70 27.30
N GLY A 144 -12.83 2.35 26.76
CA GLY A 144 -12.77 3.78 26.45
C GLY A 144 -13.24 4.09 25.03
N GLY A 145 -13.67 3.08 24.25
CA GLY A 145 -14.12 3.27 22.87
C GLY A 145 -12.97 3.43 21.88
N ARG A 146 -11.75 3.04 22.25
CA ARG A 146 -10.56 3.17 21.40
C ARG A 146 -10.06 1.82 20.91
N VAL A 147 -9.48 1.80 19.72
CA VAL A 147 -8.80 0.65 19.15
C VAL A 147 -7.29 0.88 19.18
N HIS A 148 -6.59 -0.10 19.71
CA HIS A 148 -5.14 -0.13 19.82
C HIS A 148 -4.59 -1.19 18.88
N THR A 149 -3.94 -0.78 17.80
CA THR A 149 -3.20 -1.71 16.94
C THR A 149 -1.81 -1.96 17.51
N THR A 150 -1.20 -3.06 17.16
CA THR A 150 0.21 -3.33 17.45
C THR A 150 1.04 -3.03 16.20
N TYR A 151 2.09 -2.23 16.33
CA TYR A 151 3.02 -1.92 15.26
C TYR A 151 4.25 -2.81 15.29
N GLU A 152 4.53 -3.47 14.19
CA GLU A 152 5.66 -4.35 14.02
C GLU A 152 6.70 -3.71 13.09
N GLN A 153 7.79 -3.16 13.66
CA GLN A 153 8.83 -2.46 12.91
C GLN A 153 9.61 -3.40 11.97
N ALA A 154 9.80 -4.65 12.36
CA ALA A 154 10.53 -5.66 11.62
C ALA A 154 9.61 -6.62 10.83
N GLY A 155 8.31 -6.35 10.76
CA GLY A 155 7.32 -7.22 10.12
C GLY A 155 7.42 -7.27 8.60
N SER A 156 8.07 -6.29 7.97
CA SER A 156 8.26 -6.22 6.53
C SER A 156 9.72 -6.25 6.14
N SER A 157 10.04 -7.05 5.12
CA SER A 157 11.40 -7.12 4.55
C SER A 157 11.85 -5.84 3.84
N THR A 158 10.93 -4.90 3.55
CA THR A 158 11.23 -3.59 2.96
C THR A 158 11.43 -2.48 3.99
N GLY A 159 11.30 -2.78 5.30
CA GLY A 159 11.39 -1.78 6.36
C GLY A 159 10.08 -1.03 6.64
N ARG A 160 8.99 -1.32 5.91
CA ARG A 160 7.66 -0.78 6.23
C ARG A 160 7.19 -1.30 7.58
N ILE A 161 6.50 -0.46 8.34
CA ILE A 161 5.83 -0.84 9.58
C ILE A 161 4.59 -1.66 9.23
N ALA A 162 4.37 -2.78 9.90
CA ALA A 162 3.13 -3.53 9.80
C ALA A 162 2.21 -3.23 10.98
N SER A 163 0.91 -3.23 10.76
CA SER A 163 -0.13 -3.06 11.77
C SER A 163 -0.85 -4.39 11.96
N ASN A 164 -0.93 -4.87 13.20
CA ASN A 164 -1.54 -6.16 13.57
C ASN A 164 -2.48 -5.98 14.77
N ASP A 165 -3.42 -6.86 14.94
CA ASP A 165 -4.30 -7.04 16.08
C ASP A 165 -5.03 -5.75 16.60
N PRO A 166 -5.84 -5.05 15.76
CA PRO A 166 -6.25 -5.38 14.39
C PRO A 166 -5.35 -4.73 13.33
N ASN A 167 -5.32 -5.28 12.12
CA ASN A 167 -4.60 -4.67 11.01
C ASN A 167 -5.42 -3.51 10.41
N LEU A 168 -5.12 -2.28 10.84
CA LEU A 168 -5.80 -1.07 10.36
C LEU A 168 -5.32 -0.62 8.96
N GLN A 169 -4.18 -1.14 8.48
CA GLN A 169 -3.69 -0.87 7.12
C GLN A 169 -4.50 -1.63 6.05
N ASN A 170 -5.33 -2.59 6.44
CA ASN A 170 -6.21 -3.34 5.54
C ASN A 170 -7.58 -2.69 5.32
N VAL A 171 -7.90 -1.58 5.99
CA VAL A 171 -9.14 -0.83 5.75
C VAL A 171 -9.12 -0.25 4.33
N PRO A 172 -10.09 -0.59 3.45
CA PRO A 172 -10.05 -0.14 2.07
C PRO A 172 -10.19 1.38 1.95
N VAL A 173 -9.45 1.99 1.02
CA VAL A 173 -9.46 3.45 0.80
C VAL A 173 -10.38 3.86 -0.35
N LYS A 174 -10.49 3.01 -1.39
CA LYS A 174 -11.10 3.41 -2.68
C LYS A 174 -12.56 3.03 -2.85
N THR A 175 -13.08 2.13 -2.02
CA THR A 175 -14.47 1.66 -2.12
C THR A 175 -15.39 2.51 -1.23
N GLU A 176 -16.66 2.62 -1.60
CA GLU A 176 -17.66 3.34 -0.81
C GLU A 176 -17.77 2.76 0.62
N ILE A 177 -17.87 1.44 0.74
CA ILE A 177 -17.91 0.76 2.04
C ILE A 177 -16.61 0.97 2.83
N GLY A 178 -15.46 0.99 2.16
CA GLY A 178 -14.18 1.29 2.81
C GLY A 178 -14.16 2.70 3.40
N ARG A 179 -14.71 3.68 2.69
CA ARG A 179 -14.89 5.05 3.20
C ARG A 179 -15.84 5.10 4.38
N GLU A 180 -16.95 4.35 4.32
CA GLU A 180 -17.87 4.24 5.47
C GLU A 180 -17.19 3.59 6.68
N ILE A 181 -16.33 2.58 6.50
CA ILE A 181 -15.53 2.02 7.61
C ILE A 181 -14.58 3.09 8.16
N ARG A 182 -13.90 3.87 7.29
CA ARG A 182 -13.02 4.97 7.74
C ARG A 182 -13.79 6.07 8.48
N SER A 183 -15.04 6.33 8.12
CA SER A 183 -15.89 7.30 8.83
C SER A 183 -16.22 6.91 10.27
N ALA A 184 -16.06 5.64 10.63
CA ALA A 184 -16.21 5.18 12.02
C ALA A 184 -15.04 5.57 12.94
N PHE A 185 -13.91 5.99 12.38
CA PHE A 185 -12.76 6.43 13.16
C PHE A 185 -12.82 7.96 13.36
N GLU A 186 -12.99 8.39 14.57
CA GLU A 186 -13.31 9.78 14.94
C GLU A 186 -12.26 10.37 15.89
N ALA A 187 -12.26 11.69 16.04
CA ALA A 187 -11.50 12.35 17.08
C ALA A 187 -12.08 11.98 18.46
N GLY A 188 -11.21 11.75 19.45
CA GLY A 188 -11.63 11.42 20.80
C GLY A 188 -12.26 12.60 21.54
N GLU A 189 -12.90 12.32 22.68
CA GLU A 189 -13.45 13.36 23.54
C GLU A 189 -12.36 14.36 23.97
N GLY A 190 -12.65 15.65 23.83
CA GLY A 190 -11.71 16.74 24.09
C GLY A 190 -10.82 17.13 22.92
N PHE A 191 -10.96 16.46 21.77
CA PHE A 191 -10.27 16.83 20.53
C PHE A 191 -11.26 17.43 19.51
N GLU A 192 -10.75 18.36 18.70
CA GLU A 192 -11.56 19.17 17.79
C GLU A 192 -11.80 18.46 16.46
N THR A 193 -10.79 17.75 15.94
CA THR A 193 -10.81 17.16 14.62
C THR A 193 -9.72 16.10 14.47
N LEU A 194 -9.80 15.28 13.43
CA LEU A 194 -8.65 14.53 12.90
C LEU A 194 -7.91 15.37 11.87
N LEU A 195 -6.60 15.18 11.83
CA LEU A 195 -5.73 15.65 10.75
C LEU A 195 -5.08 14.43 10.11
N THR A 196 -5.10 14.36 8.78
CA THR A 196 -4.35 13.38 8.01
C THR A 196 -3.26 14.05 7.20
N ALA A 197 -2.13 13.39 7.05
CA ALA A 197 -1.03 13.86 6.22
C ALA A 197 -0.45 12.71 5.42
N ASP A 198 -0.41 12.85 4.10
CA ASP A 198 0.07 11.82 3.16
C ASP A 198 1.10 12.39 2.20
N TYR A 199 2.09 11.55 1.85
CA TYR A 199 3.05 11.90 0.82
C TYR A 199 2.45 11.73 -0.58
N SER A 200 2.44 12.81 -1.34
CA SER A 200 2.03 12.75 -2.74
C SER A 200 3.09 12.05 -3.58
N GLN A 201 2.76 10.83 -4.06
CA GLN A 201 3.57 10.08 -5.02
C GLN A 201 5.02 9.82 -4.55
N ILE A 202 5.24 9.53 -3.29
CA ILE A 202 6.58 9.38 -2.70
C ILE A 202 7.48 8.41 -3.47
N GLU A 203 6.97 7.25 -3.89
CA GLU A 203 7.76 6.26 -4.61
C GLU A 203 8.24 6.76 -5.98
N MET A 204 7.43 7.55 -6.69
CA MET A 204 7.82 8.15 -7.97
C MET A 204 8.84 9.28 -7.79
N ARG A 205 8.76 10.04 -6.70
CA ARG A 205 9.75 11.05 -6.33
C ARG A 205 11.10 10.41 -5.97
N ILE A 206 11.06 9.31 -5.23
CA ILE A 206 12.25 8.50 -4.94
C ILE A 206 12.83 7.89 -6.22
N MET A 207 11.98 7.41 -7.13
CA MET A 207 12.41 6.91 -8.44
C MET A 207 13.12 8.00 -9.25
N ALA A 208 12.57 9.22 -9.31
CA ALA A 208 13.21 10.36 -9.97
C ALA A 208 14.58 10.67 -9.37
N HIS A 209 14.66 10.68 -8.04
CA HIS A 209 15.94 10.91 -7.32
C HIS A 209 16.98 9.83 -7.62
N LEU A 210 16.60 8.55 -7.48
CA LEU A 210 17.53 7.41 -7.62
C LEU A 210 17.97 7.17 -9.07
N SER A 211 17.07 7.36 -10.04
CA SER A 211 17.41 7.22 -11.45
C SER A 211 18.18 8.42 -12.00
N GLY A 212 18.03 9.59 -11.39
CA GLY A 212 18.57 10.84 -11.92
C GLY A 212 17.94 11.26 -13.25
N ASP A 213 16.75 10.77 -13.56
CA ASP A 213 16.05 11.11 -14.81
C ASP A 213 15.63 12.55 -14.82
N GLU A 214 16.27 13.35 -15.70
CA GLU A 214 16.05 14.80 -15.77
C GLU A 214 14.61 15.16 -16.13
N GLY A 215 13.94 14.33 -16.95
CA GLY A 215 12.55 14.56 -17.33
C GLY A 215 11.59 14.41 -16.16
N LEU A 216 11.79 13.41 -15.30
CA LEU A 216 11.00 13.23 -14.08
C LEU A 216 11.33 14.29 -13.03
N ILE A 217 12.61 14.62 -12.87
CA ILE A 217 13.06 15.65 -11.92
C ILE A 217 12.46 17.01 -12.27
N SER A 218 12.52 17.41 -13.55
CA SER A 218 11.93 18.67 -14.04
C SER A 218 10.43 18.73 -13.77
N ALA A 219 9.69 17.65 -14.13
CA ALA A 219 8.24 17.59 -13.93
C ALA A 219 7.83 17.79 -12.46
N PHE A 220 8.56 17.18 -11.52
CA PHE A 220 8.28 17.36 -10.10
C PHE A 220 8.66 18.74 -9.58
N ASN A 221 9.77 19.33 -10.06
CA ASN A 221 10.22 20.64 -9.63
C ASN A 221 9.33 21.78 -10.18
N GLU A 222 8.73 21.58 -11.35
CA GLU A 222 7.79 22.51 -11.97
C GLU A 222 6.36 22.37 -11.40
N GLY A 223 6.12 21.40 -10.51
CA GLY A 223 4.81 21.17 -9.89
C GLY A 223 3.77 20.60 -10.85
N GLU A 224 4.20 19.97 -11.95
CA GLU A 224 3.30 19.39 -12.94
C GLU A 224 2.62 18.10 -12.40
N ASP A 225 1.39 17.84 -12.87
CA ASP A 225 0.79 16.51 -12.70
C ASP A 225 1.61 15.48 -13.48
N LEU A 226 2.46 14.72 -12.75
CA LEU A 226 3.36 13.73 -13.33
C LEU A 226 2.65 12.81 -14.34
N HIS A 227 1.43 12.34 -14.00
CA HIS A 227 0.72 11.40 -14.88
C HIS A 227 0.19 12.09 -16.14
N ARG A 228 -0.13 13.37 -16.06
CA ARG A 228 -0.49 14.18 -17.22
C ARG A 228 0.75 14.51 -18.07
N PHE A 229 1.84 14.90 -17.43
CA PHE A 229 3.12 15.17 -18.10
C PHE A 229 3.66 13.95 -18.84
N VAL A 230 3.73 12.80 -18.16
CA VAL A 230 4.15 11.52 -18.75
C VAL A 230 3.18 11.09 -19.85
N GLY A 231 1.88 11.23 -19.63
CA GLY A 231 0.85 10.92 -20.62
C GLY A 231 0.97 11.73 -21.91
N ALA A 232 1.15 13.04 -21.78
CA ALA A 232 1.37 13.92 -22.93
C ALA A 232 2.55 13.45 -23.79
N ARG A 233 3.65 13.08 -23.14
CA ARG A 233 4.87 12.62 -23.83
C ARG A 233 4.74 11.24 -24.47
N ILE A 234 4.04 10.30 -23.81
CA ILE A 234 3.87 8.94 -24.31
C ILE A 234 2.87 8.90 -25.46
N PHE A 235 1.73 9.59 -25.31
CA PHE A 235 0.68 9.59 -26.33
C PHE A 235 0.88 10.64 -27.42
N GLY A 236 1.92 11.50 -27.30
CA GLY A 236 2.22 12.54 -28.29
C GLY A 236 1.14 13.63 -28.38
N VAL A 237 0.46 13.93 -27.30
CA VAL A 237 -0.60 14.95 -27.20
C VAL A 237 -0.18 16.11 -26.31
N ALA A 238 -0.90 17.25 -26.38
CA ALA A 238 -0.66 18.32 -25.42
C ALA A 238 -1.12 17.91 -24.01
N PRO A 239 -0.51 18.45 -22.92
CA PRO A 239 -0.90 18.09 -21.56
C PRO A 239 -2.39 18.29 -21.25
N ALA A 240 -3.02 19.31 -21.86
CA ALA A 240 -4.45 19.56 -21.71
C ALA A 240 -5.34 18.47 -22.35
N ASP A 241 -4.81 17.78 -23.36
CA ASP A 241 -5.54 16.75 -24.13
C ASP A 241 -5.38 15.34 -23.55
N VAL A 242 -4.63 15.20 -22.45
CA VAL A 242 -4.52 13.92 -21.76
C VAL A 242 -5.85 13.56 -21.09
N THR A 243 -6.52 12.57 -21.68
CA THR A 243 -7.81 12.08 -21.18
C THR A 243 -7.68 11.35 -19.84
N PRO A 244 -8.76 11.22 -19.05
CA PRO A 244 -8.77 10.41 -17.82
C PRO A 244 -8.30 8.97 -18.05
N THR A 245 -8.67 8.37 -19.19
CA THR A 245 -8.24 7.01 -19.56
C THR A 245 -6.72 6.94 -19.80
N MET A 246 -6.16 7.89 -20.55
CA MET A 246 -4.71 8.01 -20.74
C MET A 246 -3.98 8.17 -19.41
N ARG A 247 -4.48 9.06 -18.54
CA ARG A 247 -3.92 9.29 -17.21
C ARG A 247 -3.92 8.03 -16.34
N THR A 248 -5.00 7.24 -16.40
CA THR A 248 -5.11 5.94 -15.70
C THR A 248 -4.10 4.93 -16.24
N LYS A 249 -3.96 4.81 -17.58
CA LYS A 249 -2.95 3.94 -18.20
C LYS A 249 -1.53 4.34 -17.78
N VAL A 250 -1.21 5.62 -17.80
CA VAL A 250 0.10 6.13 -17.36
C VAL A 250 0.36 5.84 -15.88
N LYS A 251 -0.61 6.09 -15.02
CA LYS A 251 -0.49 5.79 -13.60
C LYS A 251 -0.18 4.32 -13.36
N ALA A 252 -0.96 3.42 -13.96
CA ALA A 252 -0.76 1.99 -13.85
C ALA A 252 0.61 1.55 -14.39
N MET A 253 1.06 2.14 -15.50
CA MET A 253 2.35 1.88 -16.11
C MET A 253 3.50 2.39 -15.24
N SER A 254 3.48 3.63 -14.78
CA SER A 254 4.56 4.23 -13.98
C SER A 254 4.79 3.46 -12.69
N TYR A 255 3.71 3.13 -11.96
CA TYR A 255 3.81 2.29 -10.79
C TYR A 255 4.17 0.85 -11.13
N GLY A 256 3.54 0.27 -12.16
CA GLY A 256 3.83 -1.09 -12.60
C GLY A 256 5.30 -1.30 -12.96
N LEU A 257 5.91 -0.35 -13.67
CA LEU A 257 7.34 -0.39 -14.02
C LEU A 257 8.24 -0.25 -12.78
N ALA A 258 7.89 0.64 -11.85
CA ALA A 258 8.59 0.75 -10.57
C ALA A 258 8.56 -0.58 -9.77
N TYR A 259 7.50 -1.37 -9.93
CA TYR A 259 7.35 -2.69 -9.31
C TYR A 259 7.83 -3.87 -10.17
N GLY A 260 8.50 -3.62 -11.29
CA GLY A 260 9.01 -4.67 -12.18
C GLY A 260 7.92 -5.44 -12.92
N LEU A 261 6.78 -4.81 -13.20
CA LEU A 261 5.69 -5.42 -13.93
C LEU A 261 6.14 -5.76 -15.36
N SER A 262 5.87 -6.99 -15.79
CA SER A 262 6.11 -7.39 -17.18
C SER A 262 5.05 -6.82 -18.12
N ALA A 263 5.32 -6.81 -19.42
CA ALA A 263 4.33 -6.40 -20.43
C ALA A 263 3.04 -7.24 -20.34
N PHE A 264 3.13 -8.51 -19.99
CA PHE A 264 1.98 -9.37 -19.76
C PHE A 264 1.21 -8.94 -18.49
N GLY A 265 1.89 -8.58 -17.39
CA GLY A 265 1.25 -8.05 -16.20
C GLY A 265 0.57 -6.71 -16.45
N LEU A 266 1.24 -5.82 -17.21
CA LEU A 266 0.69 -4.53 -17.61
C LEU A 266 -0.53 -4.67 -18.53
N SER A 267 -0.51 -5.59 -19.50
CA SER A 267 -1.64 -5.85 -20.39
C SER A 267 -2.88 -6.30 -19.65
N LYS A 268 -2.72 -7.20 -18.67
CA LYS A 268 -3.82 -7.61 -17.77
C LYS A 268 -4.36 -6.44 -16.93
N GLN A 269 -3.48 -5.67 -16.32
CA GLN A 269 -3.88 -4.54 -15.46
C GLN A 269 -4.64 -3.45 -16.23
N LEU A 270 -4.24 -3.20 -17.48
CA LEU A 270 -4.85 -2.17 -18.34
C LEU A 270 -5.97 -2.70 -19.24
N ARG A 271 -6.16 -4.02 -19.28
CA ARG A 271 -7.10 -4.72 -20.19
C ARG A 271 -6.85 -4.36 -21.66
N ILE A 272 -5.58 -4.45 -22.07
CA ILE A 272 -5.11 -4.20 -23.44
C ILE A 272 -4.33 -5.42 -23.95
N GLU A 273 -4.08 -5.48 -25.25
CA GLU A 273 -3.24 -6.51 -25.84
C GLU A 273 -1.79 -6.43 -25.33
N THR A 274 -1.13 -7.59 -25.21
CA THR A 274 0.27 -7.64 -24.72
C THR A 274 1.23 -6.90 -25.67
N SER A 275 0.93 -6.82 -26.97
CA SER A 275 1.68 -6.02 -27.96
C SER A 275 1.58 -4.53 -27.64
N GLU A 276 0.38 -4.01 -27.38
CA GLU A 276 0.15 -2.62 -26.98
C GLU A 276 0.87 -2.28 -25.66
N ALA A 277 0.82 -3.19 -24.69
CA ALA A 277 1.55 -2.99 -23.43
C ALA A 277 3.07 -2.93 -23.64
N LYS A 278 3.64 -3.73 -24.57
CA LYS A 278 5.06 -3.66 -24.93
C LYS A 278 5.43 -2.33 -25.58
N GLU A 279 4.60 -1.82 -26.47
CA GLU A 279 4.80 -0.52 -27.13
C GLU A 279 4.77 0.60 -26.12
N LEU A 280 3.76 0.65 -25.24
CA LEU A 280 3.67 1.63 -24.14
C LEU A 280 4.91 1.61 -23.23
N MET A 281 5.41 0.42 -22.89
CA MET A 281 6.64 0.29 -22.11
C MET A 281 7.87 0.77 -22.88
N ALA A 282 7.95 0.49 -24.16
CA ALA A 282 9.05 0.95 -25.01
C ALA A 282 9.07 2.48 -25.11
N ASP A 283 7.91 3.10 -25.33
CA ASP A 283 7.74 4.55 -25.40
C ASP A 283 8.09 5.23 -24.07
N TYR A 284 7.65 4.64 -22.95
CA TYR A 284 8.03 5.12 -21.62
C TYR A 284 9.54 5.12 -21.44
N PHE A 285 10.21 4.01 -21.72
CA PHE A 285 11.66 3.88 -21.56
C PHE A 285 12.48 4.65 -22.63
N ALA A 286 11.88 4.96 -23.78
CA ALA A 286 12.50 5.87 -24.73
C ALA A 286 12.53 7.32 -24.21
N ARG A 287 11.54 7.70 -23.39
CA ARG A 287 11.44 9.03 -22.80
C ARG A 287 12.17 9.14 -21.45
N PHE A 288 12.14 8.07 -20.65
CA PHE A 288 12.73 7.99 -19.31
C PHE A 288 13.82 6.90 -19.28
N GLY A 289 14.84 7.11 -20.09
CA GLY A 289 15.92 6.13 -20.28
C GLY A 289 16.74 5.88 -19.02
N ALA A 290 16.95 6.91 -18.21
CA ALA A 290 17.67 6.79 -16.95
C ALA A 290 16.91 5.93 -15.93
N VAL A 291 15.57 5.93 -15.93
CA VAL A 291 14.75 5.01 -15.12
C VAL A 291 15.02 3.57 -15.52
N ARG A 292 15.03 3.26 -16.82
CA ARG A 292 15.31 1.90 -17.32
C ARG A 292 16.69 1.42 -16.90
N GLU A 293 17.67 2.29 -17.03
CA GLU A 293 19.06 1.97 -16.68
C GLU A 293 19.21 1.73 -15.18
N TYR A 294 18.64 2.59 -14.36
CA TYR A 294 18.58 2.43 -12.91
C TYR A 294 17.96 1.08 -12.50
N LEU A 295 16.77 0.77 -13.00
CA LEU A 295 16.06 -0.48 -12.68
C LEU A 295 16.88 -1.72 -13.04
N ARG A 296 17.55 -1.71 -14.20
CA ARG A 296 18.46 -2.78 -14.59
C ARG A 296 19.65 -2.90 -13.67
N ASN A 297 20.30 -1.76 -13.38
CA ASN A 297 21.55 -1.72 -12.60
C ASN A 297 21.33 -2.15 -11.14
N VAL A 298 20.18 -1.80 -10.53
CA VAL A 298 19.83 -2.26 -9.17
C VAL A 298 19.83 -3.78 -9.08
N VAL A 299 19.24 -4.47 -10.04
CA VAL A 299 19.18 -5.95 -10.01
C VAL A 299 20.57 -6.57 -10.26
N GLU A 300 21.33 -6.03 -11.23
CA GLU A 300 22.68 -6.54 -11.50
C GLU A 300 23.62 -6.31 -10.32
N GLN A 301 23.54 -5.12 -9.69
CA GLN A 301 24.32 -4.85 -8.49
C GLN A 301 23.94 -5.76 -7.33
N ALA A 302 22.63 -5.99 -7.11
CA ALA A 302 22.15 -6.88 -6.06
C ALA A 302 22.59 -8.34 -6.27
N LYS A 303 22.82 -8.79 -7.51
CA LYS A 303 23.43 -10.12 -7.77
C LYS A 303 24.88 -10.21 -7.32
N VAL A 304 25.61 -9.11 -7.42
CA VAL A 304 27.02 -9.03 -7.00
C VAL A 304 27.13 -8.90 -5.49
N ASP A 305 26.39 -7.96 -4.90
CA ASP A 305 26.48 -7.63 -3.48
C ASP A 305 25.71 -8.60 -2.58
N GLY A 306 24.69 -9.28 -3.12
CA GLY A 306 23.77 -10.12 -2.36
C GLY A 306 22.68 -9.35 -1.62
N TYR A 307 22.60 -8.04 -1.77
CA TYR A 307 21.60 -7.17 -1.12
C TYR A 307 21.32 -5.92 -1.95
N THR A 308 20.24 -5.21 -1.60
CA THR A 308 19.96 -3.83 -2.04
C THR A 308 20.01 -2.89 -0.84
N THR A 309 20.17 -1.58 -1.09
CA THR A 309 20.32 -0.56 -0.05
C THR A 309 19.41 0.61 -0.30
N THR A 310 18.81 1.20 0.77
CA THR A 310 18.10 2.49 0.71
C THR A 310 19.10 3.66 0.71
N ILE A 311 18.63 4.87 0.46
CA ILE A 311 19.50 6.08 0.54
C ILE A 311 20.04 6.31 1.97
N PHE A 312 19.43 5.72 2.98
CA PHE A 312 19.84 5.81 4.39
C PHE A 312 20.72 4.64 4.83
N GLY A 313 21.02 3.68 3.95
CA GLY A 313 21.91 2.55 4.28
C GLY A 313 21.21 1.28 4.75
N ARG A 314 19.87 1.24 4.82
CA ARG A 314 19.13 0.01 5.15
C ARG A 314 19.40 -1.05 4.10
N ARG A 315 19.90 -2.22 4.52
CA ARG A 315 20.16 -3.35 3.63
C ARG A 315 19.04 -4.36 3.65
N ARG A 316 18.71 -4.88 2.47
CA ARG A 316 17.83 -6.04 2.29
C ARG A 316 18.58 -7.14 1.56
N PRO A 317 18.86 -8.29 2.19
CA PRO A 317 19.57 -9.40 1.56
C PRO A 317 18.68 -10.18 0.58
N PHE A 318 19.30 -10.77 -0.45
CA PHE A 318 18.66 -11.60 -1.47
C PHE A 318 19.48 -12.85 -1.78
N GLY A 319 19.14 -13.98 -1.13
CA GLY A 319 19.80 -15.27 -1.39
C GLY A 319 19.39 -15.90 -2.73
N ASP A 320 18.18 -15.61 -3.23
CA ASP A 320 17.61 -16.31 -4.38
C ASP A 320 17.95 -15.68 -5.75
N LEU A 321 18.65 -14.56 -5.81
CA LEU A 321 19.07 -13.93 -7.07
C LEU A 321 19.99 -14.83 -7.92
N SER A 322 20.72 -15.75 -7.29
CA SER A 322 21.59 -16.73 -7.93
C SER A 322 20.97 -18.13 -8.01
N SER A 323 19.70 -18.28 -7.66
CA SER A 323 19.00 -19.58 -7.68
C SER A 323 18.99 -20.21 -9.07
N SER A 324 19.23 -21.52 -9.15
CA SER A 324 19.01 -22.29 -10.36
C SER A 324 17.55 -22.39 -10.77
N ASN A 325 16.63 -22.27 -9.78
CA ASN A 325 15.20 -22.21 -10.03
C ASN A 325 14.82 -20.84 -10.61
N ARG A 326 14.37 -20.85 -11.86
CA ARG A 326 13.99 -19.65 -12.60
C ARG A 326 12.91 -18.82 -11.89
N VAL A 327 11.89 -19.47 -11.31
CA VAL A 327 10.78 -18.78 -10.62
C VAL A 327 11.25 -18.04 -9.38
N LEU A 328 12.12 -18.66 -8.57
CA LEU A 328 12.72 -18.04 -7.38
C LEU A 328 13.60 -16.86 -7.79
N ARG A 329 14.44 -17.05 -8.80
CA ARG A 329 15.35 -16.01 -9.30
C ARG A 329 14.58 -14.79 -9.86
N GLU A 330 13.54 -15.02 -10.67
CA GLU A 330 12.71 -13.92 -11.21
C GLU A 330 11.90 -13.20 -10.12
N ASN A 331 11.42 -13.92 -9.09
CA ASN A 331 10.77 -13.33 -7.94
C ASN A 331 11.74 -12.46 -7.12
N ALA A 332 12.92 -12.97 -6.84
CA ALA A 332 13.96 -12.23 -6.13
C ALA A 332 14.39 -10.97 -6.92
N ALA A 333 14.53 -11.05 -8.24
CA ALA A 333 14.84 -9.90 -9.08
C ALA A 333 13.77 -8.81 -9.02
N ARG A 334 12.47 -9.16 -9.07
CA ARG A 334 11.37 -8.21 -8.89
C ARG A 334 11.38 -7.56 -7.49
N GLN A 335 11.66 -8.34 -6.47
CA GLN A 335 11.76 -7.82 -5.10
C GLN A 335 12.97 -6.91 -4.93
N ALA A 336 14.11 -7.26 -5.51
CA ALA A 336 15.34 -6.45 -5.45
C ALA A 336 15.14 -5.08 -6.13
N LEU A 337 14.42 -5.05 -7.25
CA LEU A 337 14.10 -3.84 -7.99
C LEU A 337 13.29 -2.84 -7.15
N ASN A 338 12.29 -3.33 -6.42
CA ASN A 338 11.37 -2.49 -5.62
C ASN A 338 11.98 -2.05 -4.27
N SER A 339 12.89 -2.86 -3.75
CA SER A 339 13.35 -2.73 -2.37
C SER A 339 13.98 -1.36 -2.04
N PRO A 340 14.85 -0.77 -2.87
CA PRO A 340 15.43 0.55 -2.58
C PRO A 340 14.36 1.65 -2.51
N ILE A 341 13.37 1.60 -3.40
CA ILE A 341 12.31 2.62 -3.48
C ILE A 341 11.38 2.51 -2.27
N GLN A 342 10.82 1.32 -2.02
CA GLN A 342 9.91 1.10 -0.90
C GLN A 342 10.60 1.27 0.45
N GLY A 343 11.84 0.79 0.57
CA GLY A 343 12.61 0.93 1.80
C GLY A 343 12.97 2.39 2.08
N THR A 344 13.34 3.16 1.05
CA THR A 344 13.59 4.60 1.21
C THR A 344 12.33 5.35 1.61
N ALA A 345 11.16 5.02 1.02
CA ALA A 345 9.89 5.61 1.44
C ALA A 345 9.57 5.32 2.91
N ALA A 346 9.79 4.08 3.35
CA ALA A 346 9.61 3.69 4.75
C ALA A 346 10.56 4.44 5.69
N ASP A 347 11.83 4.58 5.31
CA ASP A 347 12.82 5.31 6.11
C ASP A 347 12.48 6.81 6.21
N ILE A 348 12.05 7.43 5.11
CA ILE A 348 11.58 8.83 5.09
C ILE A 348 10.43 9.04 6.05
N LEU A 349 9.40 8.19 5.98
CA LEU A 349 8.22 8.29 6.86
C LEU A 349 8.60 8.08 8.34
N LYS A 350 9.43 7.09 8.66
CA LYS A 350 9.92 6.83 10.01
C LYS A 350 10.69 8.03 10.58
N ARG A 351 11.56 8.65 9.78
CA ARG A 351 12.27 9.87 10.17
C ARG A 351 11.31 11.03 10.42
N ALA A 352 10.32 11.22 9.54
CA ALA A 352 9.28 12.23 9.74
C ALA A 352 8.53 12.02 11.05
N MET A 353 8.11 10.78 11.37
CA MET A 353 7.42 10.43 12.61
C MET A 353 8.24 10.81 13.86
N ILE A 354 9.54 10.50 13.86
CA ILE A 354 10.44 10.82 14.97
C ILE A 354 10.56 12.34 15.19
N GLU A 355 10.73 13.09 14.08
CA GLU A 355 10.87 14.55 14.14
C GLU A 355 9.57 15.24 14.54
N ILE A 356 8.42 14.75 14.04
CA ILE A 356 7.09 15.24 14.41
C ILE A 356 6.84 14.99 15.90
N ASP A 357 7.06 13.76 16.40
CA ASP A 357 6.90 13.43 17.82
C ASP A 357 7.75 14.35 18.73
N ARG A 358 8.98 14.60 18.31
CA ARG A 358 9.86 15.51 19.04
C ARG A 358 9.30 16.93 19.12
N ASP A 359 8.81 17.47 18.00
CA ASP A 359 8.34 18.85 17.92
C ASP A 359 6.93 19.04 18.51
N MET A 360 6.14 17.95 18.60
CA MET A 360 4.84 17.95 19.29
C MET A 360 4.95 17.92 20.83
N ARG A 361 6.17 17.85 21.39
CA ARG A 361 6.34 17.83 22.85
C ARG A 361 5.78 19.09 23.49
N GLY A 362 4.82 18.90 24.38
CA GLY A 362 4.10 19.99 25.05
C GLY A 362 2.77 20.34 24.41
N MET A 363 2.43 19.79 23.25
CA MET A 363 1.10 19.84 22.69
C MET A 363 0.18 18.80 23.33
N SER A 364 -1.11 19.05 23.27
CA SER A 364 -2.16 18.10 23.66
C SER A 364 -2.59 17.20 22.50
N SER A 365 -2.36 17.63 21.27
CA SER A 365 -2.57 16.85 20.05
C SER A 365 -1.69 15.61 20.01
N ARG A 366 -2.15 14.53 19.34
CA ARG A 366 -1.50 13.22 19.38
C ARG A 366 -1.42 12.59 18.00
N MET A 367 -0.31 11.90 17.69
CA MET A 367 -0.18 11.01 16.55
C MET A 367 -0.86 9.69 16.88
N LEU A 368 -1.79 9.22 16.04
CA LEU A 368 -2.62 8.05 16.31
C LEU A 368 -2.26 6.85 15.45
N LEU A 369 -2.23 7.04 14.12
CA LEU A 369 -2.03 5.95 13.18
C LEU A 369 -0.97 6.29 12.13
N GLN A 370 -0.31 5.23 11.68
CA GLN A 370 0.48 5.18 10.46
C GLN A 370 -0.14 4.13 9.53
N VAL A 371 -0.61 4.54 8.34
CA VAL A 371 -1.26 3.67 7.37
C VAL A 371 -0.69 3.96 5.98
N HIS A 372 0.06 3.00 5.41
CA HIS A 372 0.79 3.16 4.16
C HIS A 372 1.78 4.35 4.21
N ASP A 373 1.51 5.43 3.48
CA ASP A 373 2.32 6.65 3.44
C ASP A 373 1.63 7.82 4.19
N GLU A 374 0.53 7.52 4.92
CA GLU A 374 -0.34 8.44 5.65
C GLU A 374 -0.08 8.39 7.18
N LEU A 375 -0.09 9.55 7.81
CA LEU A 375 -0.15 9.72 9.27
C LEU A 375 -1.49 10.33 9.66
N VAL A 376 -2.07 9.85 10.77
CA VAL A 376 -3.34 10.34 11.31
C VAL A 376 -3.11 10.87 12.72
N PHE A 377 -3.65 12.05 12.99
CA PHE A 377 -3.54 12.73 14.27
C PHE A 377 -4.92 13.10 14.80
N GLU A 378 -5.09 13.16 16.12
CA GLU A 378 -6.19 13.90 16.75
C GLU A 378 -5.67 15.24 17.26
N VAL A 379 -6.44 16.29 16.98
CA VAL A 379 -6.04 17.69 17.15
C VAL A 379 -6.76 18.28 18.35
N ALA A 380 -6.01 18.77 19.32
CA ALA A 380 -6.57 19.50 20.46
C ALA A 380 -7.04 20.90 20.06
N PRO A 381 -8.05 21.48 20.77
CA PRO A 381 -8.57 22.78 20.44
C PRO A 381 -7.49 23.87 20.40
N GLY A 382 -7.45 24.59 19.27
CA GLY A 382 -6.51 25.68 19.04
C GLY A 382 -5.11 25.28 18.60
N GLU A 383 -4.82 23.98 18.40
CA GLU A 383 -3.49 23.49 17.99
C GLU A 383 -3.40 23.13 16.49
N LEU A 384 -4.47 23.32 15.71
CA LEU A 384 -4.55 22.86 14.31
C LEU A 384 -3.48 23.48 13.40
N ASP A 385 -3.29 24.80 13.49
CA ASP A 385 -2.35 25.50 12.61
C ASP A 385 -0.91 25.14 12.95
N ASP A 386 -0.57 25.07 14.23
CA ASP A 386 0.76 24.70 14.72
C ASP A 386 1.09 23.26 14.34
N LEU A 387 0.17 22.31 14.60
CA LEU A 387 0.35 20.91 14.22
C LEU A 387 0.49 20.74 12.70
N SER A 388 -0.36 21.40 11.91
CA SER A 388 -0.28 21.36 10.45
C SER A 388 1.06 21.86 9.93
N SER A 389 1.58 22.93 10.53
CA SER A 389 2.90 23.49 10.20
C SER A 389 4.04 22.53 10.54
N ILE A 390 4.03 21.93 11.73
CA ILE A 390 5.01 20.93 12.17
C ILE A 390 4.99 19.73 11.22
N VAL A 391 3.84 19.15 11.00
CA VAL A 391 3.67 17.94 10.17
C VAL A 391 4.16 18.21 8.74
N ARG A 392 3.70 19.30 8.12
CA ARG A 392 4.14 19.67 6.76
C ARG A 392 5.65 19.86 6.68
N THR A 393 6.22 20.60 7.62
CA THR A 393 7.65 20.93 7.63
C THR A 393 8.50 19.67 7.81
N ARG A 394 8.12 18.81 8.77
CA ARG A 394 8.91 17.61 9.08
C ARG A 394 8.77 16.52 8.03
N MET A 395 7.58 16.32 7.48
CA MET A 395 7.41 15.39 6.37
C MET A 395 8.14 15.88 5.12
N ALA A 396 7.97 17.14 4.72
CA ALA A 396 8.66 17.69 3.54
C ALA A 396 10.20 17.71 3.68
N GLY A 397 10.70 17.89 4.91
CA GLY A 397 12.12 17.95 5.21
C GLY A 397 12.77 16.63 5.62
N ALA A 398 12.05 15.49 5.60
CA ALA A 398 12.55 14.21 6.12
C ALA A 398 13.71 13.61 5.30
N ALA A 399 13.90 14.04 4.06
CA ALA A 399 15.01 13.64 3.19
C ALA A 399 15.37 14.74 2.19
N GLU A 400 16.65 14.81 1.83
CA GLU A 400 17.14 15.65 0.74
C GLU A 400 17.11 14.86 -0.57
N LEU A 401 16.07 15.08 -1.37
CA LEU A 401 15.94 14.48 -2.69
C LEU A 401 16.19 15.56 -3.78
N ARG A 402 16.40 15.12 -5.02
CA ARG A 402 16.50 16.00 -6.19
C ARG A 402 15.16 16.65 -6.58
N VAL A 403 14.09 16.21 -5.94
CA VAL A 403 12.71 16.67 -6.12
C VAL A 403 12.08 16.93 -4.75
N PRO A 404 11.16 17.90 -4.62
CA PRO A 404 10.52 18.17 -3.35
C PRO A 404 9.68 16.97 -2.89
N LEU A 405 9.59 16.76 -1.58
CA LEU A 405 8.59 15.89 -0.97
C LEU A 405 7.31 16.74 -0.76
N ASP A 406 6.26 16.40 -1.48
CA ASP A 406 4.99 17.09 -1.39
C ASP A 406 4.06 16.37 -0.41
N VAL A 407 3.44 17.13 0.51
CA VAL A 407 2.63 16.63 1.61
C VAL A 407 1.24 17.20 1.50
N GLN A 408 0.25 16.33 1.34
CA GLN A 408 -1.15 16.68 1.38
C GLN A 408 -1.66 16.55 2.81
N ILE A 409 -2.36 17.58 3.30
CA ILE A 409 -2.96 17.61 4.63
C ILE A 409 -4.45 17.84 4.49
N GLY A 410 -5.23 16.97 5.11
CA GLY A 410 -6.67 17.11 5.24
C GLY A 410 -7.11 17.12 6.69
N THR A 411 -8.29 17.67 6.96
CA THR A 411 -8.88 17.74 8.31
C THR A 411 -10.37 17.41 8.23
N GLY A 412 -10.87 16.75 9.26
CA GLY A 412 -12.29 16.39 9.30
C GLY A 412 -12.68 15.70 10.61
N PRO A 413 -13.98 15.59 10.88
CA PRO A 413 -14.48 14.99 12.12
C PRO A 413 -14.15 13.49 12.24
N ASN A 414 -13.87 12.83 11.12
CA ASN A 414 -13.50 11.43 11.06
C ASN A 414 -12.44 11.19 9.98
N TRP A 415 -11.89 9.99 9.94
CA TRP A 415 -10.77 9.65 9.05
C TRP A 415 -11.13 9.76 7.56
N ASP A 416 -12.37 9.43 7.15
CA ASP A 416 -12.79 9.59 5.75
C ASP A 416 -12.92 11.05 5.35
N ALA A 417 -13.55 11.87 6.21
CA ALA A 417 -13.72 13.31 5.97
C ALA A 417 -12.40 14.08 6.02
N ALA A 418 -11.40 13.58 6.74
CA ALA A 418 -10.06 14.14 6.78
C ALA A 418 -9.20 13.72 5.58
N ALA A 419 -9.64 12.77 4.76
CA ALA A 419 -8.91 12.35 3.55
C ALA A 419 -8.84 13.48 2.52
N HIS A 420 -7.81 13.50 1.69
CA HIS A 420 -7.50 14.53 0.67
C HIS A 420 -7.38 13.96 -0.74
#